data_1baa55226844f93eb70cd26e3620c8ae
#
_entry.id   1baa55226844f93eb70cd26e3620c8ae
#
_cell.length_a   1.000
_cell.length_b   1.000
_cell.length_c   1.000
_cell.angle_alpha   90.00
_cell.angle_beta   90.00
_cell.angle_gamma   90.00
#
_symmetry.space_group_name_H-M   'P 1'
#
loop_
_entity.id
_entity.type
_entity.pdbx_description
1 polymer ?
#
loop_
_entity_poly.entity_id
_entity_poly.type
_entity_poly.pdbx_seq_one_letter_code
_entity_poly.pdbx_strand_id
1 'polypeptide(L)'
;MRVRDLTSPSTRTLPSRVLLGVGSITLSALVVAAPANADNQRLNNGVVTNVGTIKSQAGCSTNLKVSPQLRLAAEWHANDVLNNRNLDGDIGSDGSGVQDRARAAGYTGVVTETVAVHPAFAINDLDIISNWYYRPDYFAIMSNCANTEIGVWSENSLDRSVAVAVYGQPA
;
A
#
# COMPACT_ATOMS: atom_id res chain seq x y z
N MET A 1 -88.93 37.50 44.19
CA MET A 1 -89.99 36.68 43.54
C MET A 1 -89.32 35.97 42.33
N ARG A 2 -89.40 34.66 42.29
CA ARG A 2 -89.07 33.71 41.16
C ARG A 2 -87.69 33.77 40.52
N VAL A 3 -86.93 32.74 40.62
CA VAL A 3 -87.02 31.33 40.20
C VAL A 3 -86.26 31.05 38.92
N ARG A 4 -85.28 30.16 38.97
CA ARG A 4 -84.81 29.13 37.97
C ARG A 4 -84.11 29.68 36.73
N ASP A 5 -83.16 29.00 36.14
CA ASP A 5 -82.78 27.55 36.13
C ASP A 5 -81.40 27.41 35.50
N LEU A 6 -80.70 26.54 36.02
CA LEU A 6 -79.99 25.44 35.41
C LEU A 6 -79.68 25.56 33.88
N THR A 7 -78.44 25.48 33.48
CA THR A 7 -78.03 24.38 32.62
C THR A 7 -76.55 24.41 32.30
N SER A 8 -75.92 23.32 32.68
CA SER A 8 -74.96 22.43 31.98
C SER A 8 -73.68 22.98 31.36
N PRO A 9 -72.53 22.36 31.66
CA PRO A 9 -71.22 22.76 31.15
C PRO A 9 -70.99 22.17 29.74
N SER A 10 -70.69 23.08 28.82
CA SER A 10 -70.22 22.71 27.47
C SER A 10 -68.75 22.26 27.54
N THR A 11 -68.51 21.02 27.41
CA THR A 11 -67.18 20.41 27.19
C THR A 11 -66.66 20.88 25.84
N ARG A 12 -65.68 21.78 25.87
CA ARG A 12 -64.85 22.10 24.70
C ARG A 12 -63.73 21.08 24.59
N THR A 13 -63.86 20.20 23.65
CA THR A 13 -62.79 19.33 23.16
C THR A 13 -61.69 20.20 22.51
N LEU A 14 -60.51 20.16 23.12
CA LEU A 14 -59.30 20.73 22.53
C LEU A 14 -58.81 19.80 21.37
N PRO A 15 -58.40 20.34 20.22
CA PRO A 15 -57.83 19.54 19.16
C PRO A 15 -56.42 19.10 19.57
N SER A 16 -56.19 17.80 19.49
CA SER A 16 -54.84 17.19 19.61
C SER A 16 -53.89 17.79 18.57
N ARG A 17 -52.91 18.51 19.05
CA ARG A 17 -51.75 18.88 18.21
C ARG A 17 -50.93 17.66 17.93
N VAL A 18 -50.97 17.16 16.70
CA VAL A 18 -50.05 16.19 16.17
C VAL A 18 -48.68 16.87 16.06
N LEU A 19 -47.78 16.55 16.96
CA LEU A 19 -46.35 16.89 16.84
C LEU A 19 -45.75 16.01 15.74
N LEU A 20 -45.59 16.58 14.57
CA LEU A 20 -44.75 16.01 13.53
C LEU A 20 -43.30 16.10 14.01
N GLY A 21 -42.79 14.98 14.56
CA GLY A 21 -41.38 14.83 14.87
C GLY A 21 -40.57 14.81 13.57
N VAL A 22 -39.86 15.90 13.31
CA VAL A 22 -38.83 15.94 12.25
C VAL A 22 -37.68 15.07 12.73
N GLY A 23 -37.68 13.80 12.33
CA GLY A 23 -36.57 12.90 12.54
C GLY A 23 -35.39 13.35 11.67
N SER A 24 -34.39 13.95 12.31
CA SER A 24 -33.12 14.24 11.65
C SER A 24 -32.42 12.90 11.36
N ILE A 25 -32.45 12.47 10.12
CA ILE A 25 -31.66 11.34 9.64
C ILE A 25 -30.21 11.84 9.54
N THR A 26 -29.41 11.60 10.56
CA THR A 26 -27.95 11.78 10.47
C THR A 26 -27.40 10.68 9.56
N LEU A 27 -27.10 11.05 8.32
CA LEU A 27 -26.37 10.19 7.39
C LEU A 27 -24.94 10.05 7.90
N SER A 28 -24.68 9.01 8.69
CA SER A 28 -23.31 8.64 9.07
C SER A 28 -22.60 8.15 7.81
N ALA A 29 -21.74 9.00 7.24
CA ALA A 29 -20.84 8.58 6.18
C ALA A 29 -19.88 7.53 6.77
N LEU A 30 -20.08 6.27 6.41
CA LEU A 30 -19.10 5.21 6.63
C LEU A 30 -17.89 5.52 5.77
N VAL A 31 -16.85 6.11 6.38
CA VAL A 31 -15.52 6.18 5.76
C VAL A 31 -15.00 4.75 5.74
N VAL A 32 -15.16 4.07 4.61
CA VAL A 32 -14.49 2.79 4.36
C VAL A 32 -13.03 3.12 4.14
N ALA A 33 -12.19 2.90 5.15
CA ALA A 33 -10.75 2.94 4.98
C ALA A 33 -10.37 1.87 3.93
N ALA A 34 -9.67 2.28 2.86
CA ALA A 34 -9.12 1.34 1.91
C ALA A 34 -8.18 0.38 2.66
N PRO A 35 -8.22 -0.94 2.38
CA PRO A 35 -7.33 -1.87 3.04
C PRO A 35 -5.87 -1.51 2.71
N ALA A 36 -4.98 -1.57 3.71
CA ALA A 36 -3.55 -1.24 3.57
C ALA A 36 -2.87 -1.99 2.40
N ASN A 37 -3.34 -3.20 2.09
CA ASN A 37 -2.88 -3.99 0.94
C ASN A 37 -3.14 -3.31 -0.43
N ALA A 38 -4.19 -2.49 -0.57
CA ALA A 38 -4.48 -1.78 -1.82
C ALA A 38 -3.49 -0.63 -2.05
N ASP A 39 -3.09 0.04 -1.00
CA ASP A 39 -2.10 1.13 -1.05
C ASP A 39 -0.70 0.57 -1.36
N ASN A 40 -0.30 -0.55 -0.77
CA ASN A 40 0.95 -1.22 -1.06
C ASN A 40 1.01 -1.74 -2.50
N GLN A 41 -0.10 -2.26 -3.04
CA GLN A 41 -0.15 -2.69 -4.44
C GLN A 41 0.03 -1.51 -5.40
N ARG A 42 -0.57 -0.36 -5.12
CA ARG A 42 -0.41 0.85 -5.94
C ARG A 42 1.03 1.35 -5.90
N LEU A 43 1.64 1.38 -4.72
CA LEU A 43 3.04 1.74 -4.54
C LEU A 43 3.97 0.79 -5.31
N ASN A 44 3.78 -0.52 -5.18
CA ASN A 44 4.58 -1.52 -5.89
C ASN A 44 4.48 -1.36 -7.41
N ASN A 45 3.28 -1.13 -7.93
CA ASN A 45 3.05 -0.87 -9.37
C ASN A 45 3.72 0.44 -9.81
N GLY A 46 3.69 1.48 -8.99
CA GLY A 46 4.39 2.74 -9.24
C GLY A 46 5.91 2.54 -9.37
N VAL A 47 6.51 1.77 -8.47
CA VAL A 47 7.93 1.41 -8.53
C VAL A 47 8.26 0.68 -9.84
N VAL A 48 7.47 -0.33 -10.22
CA VAL A 48 7.67 -1.06 -11.49
C VAL A 48 7.62 -0.11 -12.70
N THR A 49 6.65 0.81 -12.72
CA THR A 49 6.48 1.79 -13.80
C THR A 49 7.67 2.73 -13.89
N ASN A 50 8.13 3.25 -12.76
CA ASN A 50 9.26 4.17 -12.71
C ASN A 50 10.57 3.49 -13.10
N VAL A 51 10.81 2.26 -12.65
CA VAL A 51 11.96 1.45 -13.10
C VAL A 51 11.90 1.22 -14.63
N GLY A 52 10.72 0.90 -15.18
CA GLY A 52 10.51 0.80 -16.62
C GLY A 52 10.90 2.08 -17.38
N THR A 53 10.56 3.24 -16.80
CA THR A 53 10.94 4.55 -17.36
C THR A 53 12.47 4.75 -17.32
N ILE A 54 13.14 4.43 -16.21
CA ILE A 54 14.60 4.52 -16.09
C ILE A 54 15.28 3.64 -17.12
N LYS A 55 14.81 2.39 -17.30
CA LYS A 55 15.33 1.46 -18.32
C LYS A 55 15.14 2.00 -19.74
N SER A 56 13.99 2.58 -20.05
CA SER A 56 13.74 3.22 -21.34
C SER A 56 14.69 4.38 -21.60
N GLN A 57 14.92 5.23 -20.58
CA GLN A 57 15.90 6.34 -20.67
C GLN A 57 17.34 5.84 -20.82
N ALA A 58 17.66 4.67 -20.26
CA ALA A 58 18.95 3.99 -20.45
C ALA A 58 19.10 3.30 -21.84
N GLY A 59 18.09 3.38 -22.69
CA GLY A 59 18.11 2.80 -24.05
C GLY A 59 17.74 1.33 -24.11
N CYS A 60 17.14 0.75 -23.05
CA CYS A 60 16.68 -0.62 -23.06
C CYS A 60 15.44 -0.78 -23.95
N SER A 61 15.46 -1.74 -24.87
CA SER A 61 14.38 -2.02 -25.82
C SER A 61 13.35 -3.05 -25.33
N THR A 62 13.61 -3.72 -24.20
CA THR A 62 12.77 -4.78 -23.67
C THR A 62 11.81 -4.25 -22.60
N ASN A 63 10.54 -4.67 -22.66
CA ASN A 63 9.57 -4.38 -21.61
C ASN A 63 9.91 -5.17 -20.35
N LEU A 64 9.90 -4.46 -19.22
CA LEU A 64 10.07 -5.06 -17.90
C LEU A 64 8.83 -5.88 -17.53
N LYS A 65 8.99 -7.16 -17.21
CA LYS A 65 7.91 -8.08 -16.85
C LYS A 65 7.86 -8.28 -15.34
N VAL A 66 6.67 -8.31 -14.76
CA VAL A 66 6.50 -8.67 -13.35
C VAL A 66 6.55 -10.20 -13.22
N SER A 67 7.47 -10.69 -12.38
CA SER A 67 7.64 -12.11 -12.06
C SER A 67 7.05 -12.41 -10.67
N PRO A 68 6.09 -13.36 -10.55
CA PRO A 68 5.55 -13.78 -9.28
C PRO A 68 6.62 -14.35 -8.33
N GLN A 69 7.62 -15.04 -8.85
CA GLN A 69 8.71 -15.62 -8.06
C GLN A 69 9.61 -14.53 -7.47
N LEU A 70 9.97 -13.52 -8.27
CA LEU A 70 10.75 -12.38 -7.78
C LEU A 70 9.96 -11.55 -6.78
N ARG A 71 8.64 -11.42 -7.00
CA ARG A 71 7.77 -10.74 -6.04
C ARG A 71 7.72 -11.47 -4.70
N LEU A 72 7.67 -12.80 -4.72
CA LEU A 72 7.70 -13.62 -3.49
C LEU A 72 9.04 -13.47 -2.76
N ALA A 73 10.16 -13.46 -3.48
CA ALA A 73 11.48 -13.20 -2.89
C ALA A 73 11.57 -11.81 -2.26
N ALA A 74 11.02 -10.78 -2.93
CA ALA A 74 10.93 -9.43 -2.40
C ALA A 74 10.04 -9.34 -1.15
N GLU A 75 8.90 -10.07 -1.13
CA GLU A 75 7.99 -10.15 0.00
C GLU A 75 8.68 -10.70 1.25
N TRP A 76 9.37 -11.83 1.12
CA TRP A 76 10.10 -12.42 2.24
C TRP A 76 11.13 -11.45 2.82
N HIS A 77 11.90 -10.79 1.96
CA HIS A 77 12.91 -9.85 2.43
C HIS A 77 12.33 -8.56 3.01
N ALA A 78 11.29 -8.01 2.40
CA ALA A 78 10.62 -6.83 2.94
C ALA A 78 10.05 -7.08 4.34
N ASN A 79 9.42 -8.23 4.56
CA ASN A 79 8.93 -8.65 5.87
C ASN A 79 10.07 -8.87 6.88
N ASP A 80 11.16 -9.48 6.44
CA ASP A 80 12.33 -9.71 7.30
C ASP A 80 12.94 -8.38 7.74
N VAL A 81 13.22 -7.46 6.82
CA VAL A 81 13.77 -6.12 7.11
C VAL A 81 12.82 -5.30 7.97
N LEU A 82 11.49 -5.40 7.75
CA LEU A 82 10.51 -4.69 8.57
C LEU A 82 10.57 -5.13 10.05
N ASN A 83 10.70 -6.43 10.28
CA ASN A 83 10.65 -7.02 11.61
C ASN A 83 12.01 -7.02 12.32
N ASN A 84 13.11 -6.90 11.58
CA ASN A 84 14.48 -6.88 12.09
C ASN A 84 15.14 -5.52 11.86
N ARG A 85 15.11 -4.65 12.87
CA ARG A 85 15.57 -3.25 12.75
C ARG A 85 17.07 -3.10 12.47
N ASN A 86 17.85 -4.13 12.67
CA ASN A 86 19.30 -4.14 12.39
C ASN A 86 19.60 -4.44 10.91
N LEU A 87 18.59 -4.79 10.11
CA LEU A 87 18.75 -5.05 8.69
C LEU A 87 18.42 -3.77 7.89
N ASP A 88 19.28 -3.45 6.95
CA ASP A 88 19.15 -2.30 6.04
C ASP A 88 19.66 -2.58 4.62
N GLY A 89 20.14 -3.81 4.37
CA GLY A 89 20.74 -4.22 3.10
C GLY A 89 20.17 -5.55 2.57
N ASP A 90 20.95 -6.20 1.73
CA ASP A 90 20.52 -7.35 0.91
C ASP A 90 20.58 -8.69 1.65
N ILE A 91 21.20 -8.75 2.85
CA ILE A 91 21.33 -10.00 3.62
C ILE A 91 20.19 -10.11 4.62
N GLY A 92 19.48 -11.23 4.57
CA GLY A 92 18.41 -11.54 5.49
C GLY A 92 18.91 -11.93 6.89
N SER A 93 18.00 -11.95 7.87
CA SER A 93 18.30 -12.33 9.26
C SER A 93 18.79 -13.78 9.40
N ASP A 94 18.46 -14.63 8.43
CA ASP A 94 18.91 -16.02 8.29
C ASP A 94 20.25 -16.15 7.54
N GLY A 95 20.84 -15.04 7.10
CA GLY A 95 22.06 -15.00 6.30
C GLY A 95 21.85 -15.22 4.80
N SER A 96 20.59 -15.36 4.34
CA SER A 96 20.28 -15.53 2.91
C SER A 96 20.57 -14.27 2.12
N GLY A 97 21.16 -14.43 0.93
CA GLY A 97 21.25 -13.38 -0.09
C GLY A 97 20.05 -13.40 -1.02
N VAL A 98 19.94 -12.38 -1.89
CA VAL A 98 18.83 -12.27 -2.86
C VAL A 98 18.75 -13.49 -3.77
N GLN A 99 19.89 -14.04 -4.19
CA GLN A 99 19.92 -15.22 -5.05
C GLN A 99 19.35 -16.47 -4.36
N ASP A 100 19.57 -16.61 -3.06
CA ASP A 100 19.06 -17.75 -2.27
C ASP A 100 17.54 -17.65 -2.14
N ARG A 101 17.04 -16.46 -1.81
CA ARG A 101 15.60 -16.17 -1.73
C ARG A 101 14.90 -16.36 -3.08
N ALA A 102 15.50 -15.89 -4.18
CA ALA A 102 14.93 -16.06 -5.51
C ALA A 102 14.85 -17.54 -5.92
N ARG A 103 15.89 -18.33 -5.64
CA ARG A 103 15.90 -19.80 -5.87
C ARG A 103 14.83 -20.50 -5.02
N ALA A 104 14.74 -20.14 -3.74
CA ALA A 104 13.71 -20.68 -2.86
C ALA A 104 12.29 -20.34 -3.34
N ALA A 105 12.10 -19.17 -3.96
CA ALA A 105 10.85 -18.76 -4.61
C ALA A 105 10.61 -19.41 -5.98
N GLY A 106 11.54 -20.23 -6.47
CA GLY A 106 11.45 -20.95 -7.75
C GLY A 106 11.95 -20.17 -8.97
N TYR A 107 12.74 -19.12 -8.77
CA TYR A 107 13.38 -18.38 -9.86
C TYR A 107 14.76 -18.97 -10.20
N THR A 108 15.01 -19.23 -11.49
CA THR A 108 16.23 -19.93 -11.93
C THR A 108 17.32 -19.01 -12.53
N GLY A 109 16.97 -17.74 -12.79
CA GLY A 109 17.88 -16.76 -13.38
C GLY A 109 18.81 -16.09 -12.37
N VAL A 110 19.64 -15.18 -12.87
CA VAL A 110 20.50 -14.31 -12.05
C VAL A 110 19.66 -13.16 -11.50
N VAL A 111 19.89 -12.80 -10.25
CA VAL A 111 19.12 -11.72 -9.61
C VAL A 111 20.00 -10.71 -8.90
N THR A 112 19.47 -9.50 -8.81
CA THR A 112 19.97 -8.39 -7.98
C THR A 112 18.80 -7.73 -7.27
N GLU A 113 19.04 -6.91 -6.25
CA GLU A 113 17.95 -6.22 -5.56
C GLU A 113 18.32 -4.79 -5.18
N THR A 114 17.27 -4.02 -4.88
CA THR A 114 17.34 -2.70 -4.24
C THR A 114 16.40 -2.67 -3.06
N VAL A 115 16.87 -2.11 -1.95
CA VAL A 115 16.12 -2.03 -0.69
C VAL A 115 15.98 -0.56 -0.29
N ALA A 116 14.79 -0.15 0.11
CA ALA A 116 14.53 1.15 0.75
C ALA A 116 13.91 0.92 2.13
N VAL A 117 14.47 1.60 3.12
CA VAL A 117 13.94 1.64 4.49
C VAL A 117 13.67 3.09 4.85
N HIS A 118 12.47 3.37 5.31
CA HIS A 118 12.04 4.71 5.67
C HIS A 118 11.49 4.74 7.11
N PRO A 119 11.87 5.70 7.95
CA PRO A 119 11.45 5.77 9.36
C PRO A 119 10.06 6.40 9.52
N ALA A 120 9.10 6.02 8.69
CA ALA A 120 7.72 6.47 8.75
C ALA A 120 6.80 5.40 8.17
N PHE A 121 5.53 5.45 8.53
CA PHE A 121 4.53 4.49 8.05
C PHE A 121 4.07 4.74 6.60
N ALA A 122 4.46 5.85 6.00
CA ALA A 122 4.10 6.18 4.63
C ALA A 122 5.35 6.55 3.82
N ILE A 123 5.57 5.82 2.76
CA ILE A 123 6.54 6.11 1.72
C ILE A 123 5.82 6.01 0.37
N ASN A 124 6.12 6.90 -0.56
CA ASN A 124 5.57 6.81 -1.91
C ASN A 124 6.62 6.27 -2.90
N ASP A 125 6.18 5.87 -4.08
CA ASP A 125 7.03 5.29 -5.12
C ASP A 125 8.10 6.27 -5.62
N LEU A 126 7.82 7.57 -5.66
CA LEU A 126 8.79 8.58 -6.06
C LEU A 126 9.90 8.76 -5.03
N ASP A 127 9.59 8.70 -3.74
CA ASP A 127 10.60 8.75 -2.68
C ASP A 127 11.52 7.53 -2.75
N ILE A 128 10.97 6.34 -2.99
CA ILE A 128 11.74 5.09 -3.17
C ILE A 128 12.68 5.24 -4.37
N ILE A 129 12.14 5.61 -5.52
CA ILE A 129 12.91 5.77 -6.76
C ILE A 129 13.97 6.84 -6.62
N SER A 130 13.66 7.98 -5.99
CA SER A 130 14.65 9.04 -5.73
C SER A 130 15.81 8.54 -4.88
N ASN A 131 15.50 7.79 -3.81
CA ASN A 131 16.52 7.19 -2.95
C ASN A 131 17.45 6.25 -3.73
N TRP A 132 16.88 5.40 -4.59
CA TRP A 132 17.67 4.45 -5.40
C TRP A 132 18.41 5.13 -6.56
N TYR A 133 17.81 6.13 -7.19
CA TYR A 133 18.35 6.78 -8.38
C TYR A 133 19.68 7.48 -8.11
N TYR A 134 19.85 8.09 -6.95
CA TYR A 134 21.06 8.78 -6.56
C TYR A 134 22.14 7.88 -5.93
N ARG A 135 21.88 6.60 -5.83
CA ARG A 135 22.86 5.57 -5.46
C ARG A 135 23.42 4.92 -6.73
N PRO A 136 24.72 5.06 -7.03
CA PRO A 136 25.31 4.54 -8.29
C PRO A 136 25.14 3.02 -8.45
N ASP A 137 25.26 2.26 -7.35
CA ASP A 137 25.05 0.81 -7.30
C ASP A 137 23.62 0.43 -7.67
N TYR A 138 22.63 1.06 -7.07
CA TYR A 138 21.22 0.80 -7.34
C TYR A 138 20.78 1.33 -8.72
N PHE A 139 21.29 2.49 -9.13
CA PHE A 139 21.04 3.00 -10.47
C PHE A 139 21.55 2.02 -11.55
N ALA A 140 22.76 1.45 -11.35
CA ALA A 140 23.29 0.43 -12.27
C ALA A 140 22.41 -0.80 -12.35
N ILE A 141 21.79 -1.24 -11.23
CA ILE A 141 20.83 -2.35 -11.21
C ILE A 141 19.56 -1.99 -11.99
N MET A 142 18.95 -0.81 -11.70
CA MET A 142 17.71 -0.38 -12.33
C MET A 142 17.85 -0.15 -13.84
N SER A 143 18.98 0.39 -14.29
CA SER A 143 19.24 0.72 -15.69
C SER A 143 19.81 -0.44 -16.51
N ASN A 144 20.14 -1.58 -15.88
CA ASN A 144 20.69 -2.75 -16.57
C ASN A 144 19.65 -3.40 -17.48
N CYS A 145 19.87 -3.35 -18.78
CA CYS A 145 18.95 -3.91 -19.80
C CYS A 145 18.81 -5.44 -19.74
N ALA A 146 19.77 -6.16 -19.14
CA ALA A 146 19.67 -7.60 -18.96
C ALA A 146 18.63 -7.99 -17.88
N ASN A 147 18.32 -7.11 -16.96
CA ASN A 147 17.25 -7.29 -15.98
C ASN A 147 15.88 -7.09 -16.65
N THR A 148 15.31 -8.12 -17.24
CA THR A 148 14.04 -8.05 -17.99
C THR A 148 12.83 -8.40 -17.16
N GLU A 149 13.05 -8.88 -15.93
CA GLU A 149 11.99 -9.22 -14.98
C GLU A 149 12.18 -8.49 -13.64
N ILE A 150 11.07 -8.25 -12.95
CA ILE A 150 11.06 -7.57 -11.66
C ILE A 150 9.97 -8.14 -10.74
N GLY A 151 10.26 -8.19 -9.44
CA GLY A 151 9.27 -8.35 -8.40
C GLY A 151 9.44 -7.27 -7.36
N VAL A 152 8.35 -6.60 -7.01
CA VAL A 152 8.36 -5.52 -6.00
C VAL A 152 7.41 -5.86 -4.87
N TRP A 153 7.86 -5.63 -3.65
CA TRP A 153 7.03 -5.73 -2.46
C TRP A 153 7.35 -4.60 -1.48
N SER A 154 6.34 -4.12 -0.83
CA SER A 154 6.46 -3.13 0.24
C SER A 154 5.62 -3.52 1.45
N GLU A 155 6.14 -3.25 2.64
CA GLU A 155 5.49 -3.45 3.92
C GLU A 155 5.66 -2.24 4.82
N ASN A 156 4.68 -2.02 5.69
CA ASN A 156 4.64 -0.88 6.57
C ASN A 156 4.30 -1.28 8.01
N SER A 157 4.96 -0.66 8.96
CA SER A 157 4.55 -0.59 10.36
C SER A 157 4.21 0.87 10.72
N LEU A 158 3.87 1.12 11.97
CA LEU A 158 3.55 2.49 12.42
C LEU A 158 4.73 3.48 12.32
N ASP A 159 5.94 2.97 12.31
CA ASP A 159 7.16 3.77 12.42
C ASP A 159 8.27 3.36 11.41
N ARG A 160 7.96 2.44 10.51
CA ARG A 160 8.92 1.95 9.51
C ARG A 160 8.19 1.47 8.27
N SER A 161 8.68 1.86 7.12
CA SER A 161 8.28 1.34 5.82
C SER A 161 9.48 0.71 5.12
N VAL A 162 9.26 -0.41 4.47
CA VAL A 162 10.28 -1.12 3.70
C VAL A 162 9.75 -1.37 2.30
N ALA A 163 10.56 -1.14 1.28
CA ALA A 163 10.30 -1.56 -0.08
C ALA A 163 11.50 -2.30 -0.64
N VAL A 164 11.25 -3.43 -1.26
CA VAL A 164 12.25 -4.28 -1.91
C VAL A 164 11.84 -4.49 -3.36
N ALA A 165 12.79 -4.29 -4.28
CA ALA A 165 12.65 -4.69 -5.67
C ALA A 165 13.76 -5.70 -6.03
N VAL A 166 13.35 -6.87 -6.49
CA VAL A 166 14.24 -7.92 -6.99
C VAL A 166 14.17 -7.90 -8.51
N TYR A 167 15.32 -7.81 -9.15
CA TYR A 167 15.48 -7.73 -10.60
C TYR A 167 16.05 -9.05 -11.11
N GLY A 168 15.50 -9.56 -12.21
CA GLY A 168 15.88 -10.86 -12.74
C GLY A 168 16.32 -10.82 -14.19
N GLN A 169 17.34 -11.62 -14.45
CA GLN A 169 17.78 -12.03 -15.78
C GLN A 169 17.34 -13.49 -15.93
N PRO A 170 16.29 -13.78 -16.74
CA PRO A 170 15.85 -15.15 -16.94
C PRO A 170 16.96 -16.00 -17.55
N ALA A 171 16.99 -17.30 -17.19
CA ALA A 171 17.96 -18.29 -17.69
C ALA A 171 17.71 -18.59 -19.17
#